data_4645bd2cf638ccbed02ef75a0816a823
#
_entry.id   4645bd2cf638ccbed02ef75a0816a823
#
_cell.length_a   1.000
_cell.length_b   1.000
_cell.length_c   1.000
_cell.angle_alpha   90.00
_cell.angle_beta   90.00
_cell.angle_gamma   90.00
#
_symmetry.space_group_name_H-M   'P 1'
#
loop_
_entity.id
_entity.type
_entity.pdbx_description
1 polymer ?
#
loop_
_entity_poly.entity_id
_entity_poly.type
_entity_poly.pdbx_seq_one_letter_code
_entity_poly.pdbx_strand_id
1 'polypeptide(L)'
;MHLMDTTDLDAPSPDDSLRPLFPLASDATVDRRPDVRDIVQLLKPGITSMSAIVAAGSMALAHATTGAVLPWGQALLAVVGVAASVAGAGALNMVLERDLDARMARTKSRPLPAGRMDPLVAVVIGLVLGVGAIPLLLVVTNAATAVLTAIALVSYVLVYTPMKQKSAWALVIGSVPGAMPALMGYTAMTGVVDAVGLVLFGIVFFWQIPHFLAITMYRVKEYTRAGHVVWAHTLGLPKTRLLVFVSAIPLVVVSLLLVPLDVAGPLYAAVALFLGLWFMRRCVRRYDDETFEQWGRRVFFATLIHQTVLFAALALDVGARTLL
;
A
#
# COMPACT_ATOMS: atom_id res chain seq x y z
N MET A 1 -42.40 -13.34 -4.76
CA MET A 1 -41.38 -14.21 -5.30
C MET A 1 -41.16 -13.83 -6.75
N HIS A 2 -40.38 -12.77 -6.97
CA HIS A 2 -40.02 -12.25 -8.31
C HIS A 2 -38.58 -12.58 -8.56
N LEU A 3 -38.35 -13.55 -9.45
CA LEU A 3 -37.03 -13.88 -9.97
C LEU A 3 -36.55 -12.70 -10.82
N MET A 4 -35.53 -12.00 -10.37
CA MET A 4 -34.81 -11.02 -11.19
C MET A 4 -34.06 -11.77 -12.30
N ASP A 5 -34.41 -11.42 -13.52
CA ASP A 5 -33.77 -11.88 -14.76
C ASP A 5 -32.31 -11.44 -14.79
N THR A 6 -31.40 -12.41 -14.91
CA THR A 6 -29.94 -12.21 -14.84
C THR A 6 -29.30 -12.03 -16.23
N THR A 7 -30.07 -11.64 -17.24
CA THR A 7 -29.63 -11.66 -18.67
C THR A 7 -29.07 -10.34 -19.20
N ASP A 8 -28.99 -9.26 -18.40
CA ASP A 8 -28.42 -7.96 -18.84
C ASP A 8 -27.11 -7.61 -18.14
N LEU A 9 -26.15 -8.53 -18.12
CA LEU A 9 -24.76 -8.22 -17.90
C LEU A 9 -24.03 -8.38 -19.24
N ASP A 10 -23.92 -7.27 -20.01
CA ASP A 10 -23.07 -7.20 -21.18
C ASP A 10 -21.68 -7.76 -20.85
N ALA A 11 -21.38 -8.93 -21.43
CA ALA A 11 -20.06 -9.52 -21.38
C ALA A 11 -19.08 -8.55 -22.07
N PRO A 12 -17.87 -8.30 -21.51
CA PRO A 12 -16.88 -7.46 -22.19
C PRO A 12 -16.57 -8.05 -23.57
N SER A 13 -16.62 -7.20 -24.59
CA SER A 13 -16.33 -7.54 -25.99
C SER A 13 -14.94 -8.17 -26.10
N PRO A 14 -14.75 -9.18 -26.98
CA PRO A 14 -13.44 -9.82 -27.21
C PRO A 14 -12.33 -8.89 -27.70
N ASP A 15 -12.65 -7.66 -28.10
CA ASP A 15 -11.73 -6.67 -28.63
C ASP A 15 -11.00 -5.85 -27.55
N ASP A 16 -11.30 -6.03 -26.28
CA ASP A 16 -10.64 -5.32 -25.16
C ASP A 16 -9.19 -5.79 -24.90
N SER A 17 -8.73 -6.87 -25.55
CA SER A 17 -7.38 -7.43 -25.38
C SER A 17 -6.26 -6.62 -26.05
N LEU A 18 -6.61 -5.68 -26.96
CA LEU A 18 -5.67 -4.88 -27.76
C LEU A 18 -5.59 -3.41 -27.33
N ARG A 19 -6.21 -3.01 -26.23
CA ARG A 19 -6.05 -1.62 -25.76
C ARG A 19 -4.61 -1.38 -25.35
N PRO A 20 -3.97 -0.27 -25.84
CA PRO A 20 -2.60 0.05 -25.49
C PRO A 20 -2.48 0.23 -23.97
N LEU A 21 -1.36 -0.25 -23.40
CA LEU A 21 -1.05 -0.14 -21.97
C LEU A 21 -1.18 1.31 -21.42
N PHE A 22 -1.01 2.29 -22.31
CA PHE A 22 -1.18 3.72 -22.00
C PHE A 22 -2.14 4.33 -23.05
N PRO A 23 -3.42 4.48 -22.74
CA PRO A 23 -4.36 5.17 -23.63
C PRO A 23 -4.04 6.67 -23.64
N LEU A 24 -3.20 7.10 -24.60
CA LEU A 24 -2.81 8.50 -24.76
C LEU A 24 -3.80 9.29 -25.61
N ALA A 25 -4.73 8.62 -26.30
CA ALA A 25 -5.73 9.28 -27.14
C ALA A 25 -7.00 9.53 -26.32
N SER A 26 -7.26 10.79 -25.97
CA SER A 26 -8.60 11.25 -25.63
C SER A 26 -9.04 12.22 -26.70
N ASP A 27 -10.21 11.98 -27.33
CA ASP A 27 -10.84 12.85 -28.32
C ASP A 27 -11.33 14.20 -27.74
N ALA A 28 -11.11 14.44 -26.46
CA ALA A 28 -11.37 15.73 -25.83
C ALA A 28 -10.02 16.42 -25.58
N THR A 29 -9.72 17.43 -26.38
CA THR A 29 -8.63 18.38 -26.11
C THR A 29 -8.87 19.06 -24.79
N VAL A 30 -8.19 18.57 -23.73
CA VAL A 30 -8.18 19.22 -22.40
C VAL A 30 -7.25 20.42 -22.53
N ASP A 31 -7.81 21.56 -22.92
CA ASP A 31 -7.08 22.84 -23.02
C ASP A 31 -7.00 23.53 -21.63
N ARG A 32 -6.73 22.76 -20.58
CA ARG A 32 -6.57 23.34 -19.24
C ARG A 32 -5.24 22.91 -18.63
N ARG A 33 -4.43 23.91 -18.28
CA ARG A 33 -3.29 23.68 -17.41
C ARG A 33 -3.80 23.10 -16.07
N PRO A 34 -3.21 21.99 -15.58
CA PRO A 34 -3.68 21.39 -14.33
C PRO A 34 -3.53 22.40 -13.18
N ASP A 35 -4.57 22.50 -12.33
CA ASP A 35 -4.50 23.24 -11.08
C ASP A 35 -3.53 22.55 -10.11
N VAL A 36 -2.92 23.33 -9.20
CA VAL A 36 -2.07 22.79 -8.12
C VAL A 36 -2.77 21.70 -7.32
N ARG A 37 -4.08 21.84 -7.10
CA ARG A 37 -4.90 20.81 -6.43
C ARG A 37 -4.92 19.49 -7.20
N ASP A 38 -4.95 19.54 -8.51
CA ASP A 38 -4.96 18.33 -9.36
C ASP A 38 -3.61 17.62 -9.31
N ILE A 39 -2.51 18.38 -9.30
CA ILE A 39 -1.16 17.82 -9.10
C ILE A 39 -1.05 17.16 -7.73
N VAL A 40 -1.51 17.82 -6.65
CA VAL A 40 -1.51 17.25 -5.30
C VAL A 40 -2.34 15.96 -5.24
N GLN A 41 -3.51 15.94 -5.87
CA GLN A 41 -4.35 14.72 -5.93
C GLN A 41 -3.68 13.60 -6.72
N LEU A 42 -2.98 13.92 -7.82
CA LEU A 42 -2.21 12.95 -8.63
C LEU A 42 -1.15 12.24 -7.78
N LEU A 43 -0.44 12.99 -6.93
CA LEU A 43 0.64 12.50 -6.06
C LEU A 43 0.14 11.69 -4.86
N LYS A 44 -1.17 11.56 -4.64
CA LYS A 44 -1.80 10.77 -3.56
C LYS A 44 -1.18 11.05 -2.18
N PRO A 45 -1.25 12.29 -1.66
CA PRO A 45 -0.46 12.73 -0.49
C PRO A 45 -0.62 11.83 0.75
N GLY A 46 -1.81 11.26 0.99
CA GLY A 46 -2.03 10.39 2.14
C GLY A 46 -1.18 9.11 2.10
N ILE A 47 -1.10 8.44 0.95
CA ILE A 47 -0.28 7.22 0.81
C ILE A 47 1.20 7.60 0.78
N THR A 48 1.55 8.65 0.06
CA THR A 48 2.93 9.12 -0.09
C THR A 48 3.54 9.55 1.25
N SER A 49 2.81 10.31 2.06
CA SER A 49 3.27 10.73 3.39
C SER A 49 3.41 9.55 4.36
N MET A 50 2.46 8.60 4.36
CA MET A 50 2.56 7.39 5.17
C MET A 50 3.78 6.56 4.80
N SER A 51 4.06 6.39 3.49
CA SER A 51 5.26 5.68 3.02
C SER A 51 6.55 6.38 3.43
N ALA A 52 6.59 7.72 3.36
CA ALA A 52 7.72 8.52 3.82
C ALA A 52 7.95 8.36 5.33
N ILE A 53 6.88 8.38 6.14
CA ILE A 53 6.96 8.17 7.59
C ILE A 53 7.48 6.77 7.92
N VAL A 54 6.98 5.73 7.23
CA VAL A 54 7.45 4.35 7.41
C VAL A 54 8.92 4.22 7.05
N ALA A 55 9.35 4.79 5.91
CA ALA A 55 10.75 4.79 5.52
C ALA A 55 11.64 5.52 6.53
N ALA A 56 11.25 6.72 6.97
CA ALA A 56 11.97 7.49 7.98
C ALA A 56 12.07 6.75 9.32
N GLY A 57 10.97 6.11 9.75
CA GLY A 57 10.95 5.28 10.96
C GLY A 57 11.88 4.08 10.87
N SER A 58 11.93 3.40 9.70
CA SER A 58 12.85 2.29 9.47
C SER A 58 14.31 2.74 9.41
N MET A 59 14.58 3.94 8.86
CA MET A 59 15.93 4.56 8.90
C MET A 59 16.35 4.86 10.34
N ALA A 60 15.46 5.47 11.14
CA ALA A 60 15.73 5.76 12.54
C ALA A 60 15.99 4.49 13.36
N LEU A 61 15.21 3.43 13.11
CA LEU A 61 15.42 2.12 13.73
C LEU A 61 16.79 1.54 13.33
N ALA A 62 17.13 1.57 12.06
CA ALA A 62 18.42 1.08 11.57
C ALA A 62 19.58 1.83 12.23
N HIS A 63 19.48 3.18 12.32
CA HIS A 63 20.46 3.98 13.05
C HIS A 63 20.61 3.54 14.52
N ALA A 64 19.50 3.42 15.23
CA ALA A 64 19.50 3.09 16.65
C ALA A 64 20.04 1.68 16.96
N THR A 65 19.82 0.71 16.06
CA THR A 65 20.18 -0.70 16.29
C THR A 65 21.54 -1.10 15.71
N THR A 66 22.01 -0.43 14.67
CA THR A 66 23.27 -0.77 14.00
C THR A 66 24.37 0.28 14.17
N GLY A 67 24.05 1.47 14.66
CA GLY A 67 24.95 2.61 14.70
C GLY A 67 25.24 3.20 13.31
N ALA A 68 24.59 2.73 12.24
CA ALA A 68 24.76 3.26 10.89
C ALA A 68 24.40 4.74 10.83
N VAL A 69 25.24 5.54 10.19
CA VAL A 69 25.06 7.00 10.10
C VAL A 69 24.97 7.41 8.64
N LEU A 70 23.95 8.22 8.35
CA LEU A 70 23.79 8.90 7.06
C LEU A 70 23.73 10.41 7.34
N PRO A 71 24.48 11.25 6.62
CA PRO A 71 24.41 12.70 6.80
C PRO A 71 22.95 13.20 6.66
N TRP A 72 22.54 14.13 7.51
CA TRP A 72 21.15 14.61 7.56
C TRP A 72 20.57 15.01 6.20
N GLY A 73 21.37 15.69 5.38
CA GLY A 73 20.96 16.07 4.03
C GLY A 73 20.66 14.84 3.14
N GLN A 74 21.50 13.81 3.22
CA GLN A 74 21.28 12.56 2.47
C GLN A 74 20.09 11.79 3.04
N ALA A 75 19.94 11.74 4.37
CA ALA A 75 18.78 11.10 5.01
C ALA A 75 17.45 11.76 4.58
N LEU A 76 17.42 13.09 4.55
CA LEU A 76 16.24 13.82 4.05
C LEU A 76 15.97 13.52 2.57
N LEU A 77 17.01 13.55 1.72
CA LEU A 77 16.89 13.22 0.30
C LEU A 77 16.48 11.77 0.07
N ALA A 78 16.90 10.84 0.94
CA ALA A 78 16.46 9.45 0.89
C ALA A 78 14.94 9.34 1.14
N VAL A 79 14.41 9.99 2.18
CA VAL A 79 12.97 10.03 2.47
C VAL A 79 12.20 10.68 1.31
N VAL A 80 12.71 11.79 0.77
CA VAL A 80 12.11 12.47 -0.40
C VAL A 80 12.14 11.55 -1.64
N GLY A 81 13.24 10.82 -1.87
CA GLY A 81 13.36 9.87 -2.97
C GLY A 81 12.34 8.71 -2.86
N VAL A 82 12.17 8.14 -1.66
CA VAL A 82 11.15 7.12 -1.42
C VAL A 82 9.75 7.69 -1.65
N ALA A 83 9.46 8.88 -1.13
CA ALA A 83 8.18 9.57 -1.34
C ALA A 83 7.93 9.85 -2.83
N ALA A 84 8.94 10.33 -3.57
CA ALA A 84 8.86 10.58 -5.00
C ALA A 84 8.55 9.28 -5.80
N SER A 85 9.22 8.16 -5.46
CA SER A 85 8.94 6.87 -6.08
C SER A 85 7.49 6.44 -5.89
N VAL A 86 6.95 6.55 -4.67
CA VAL A 86 5.55 6.20 -4.34
C VAL A 86 4.57 7.14 -5.05
N ALA A 87 4.84 8.43 -5.06
CA ALA A 87 4.03 9.43 -5.76
C ALA A 87 4.02 9.18 -7.27
N GLY A 88 5.19 8.90 -7.87
CA GLY A 88 5.33 8.57 -9.28
C GLY A 88 4.58 7.29 -9.66
N ALA A 89 4.74 6.23 -8.87
CA ALA A 89 3.96 5.00 -9.04
C ALA A 89 2.45 5.25 -8.93
N GLY A 90 2.03 6.10 -7.98
CA GLY A 90 0.64 6.52 -7.79
C GLY A 90 0.07 7.29 -8.98
N ALA A 91 0.88 8.17 -9.62
CA ALA A 91 0.50 8.92 -10.81
C ALA A 91 0.33 7.99 -12.02
N LEU A 92 1.30 7.11 -12.28
CA LEU A 92 1.21 6.10 -13.36
C LEU A 92 0.02 5.16 -13.16
N ASN A 93 -0.24 4.72 -11.93
CA ASN A 93 -1.42 3.92 -11.61
C ASN A 93 -2.73 4.66 -11.93
N MET A 94 -2.81 5.98 -11.65
CA MET A 94 -4.02 6.78 -11.96
C MET A 94 -4.24 6.89 -13.48
N VAL A 95 -3.18 6.91 -14.30
CA VAL A 95 -3.28 6.86 -15.76
C VAL A 95 -3.86 5.51 -16.21
N LEU A 96 -3.28 4.40 -15.71
CA LEU A 96 -3.70 3.05 -16.10
C LEU A 96 -5.12 2.69 -15.63
N GLU A 97 -5.58 3.26 -14.50
CA GLU A 97 -6.90 3.00 -13.95
C GLU A 97 -7.93 4.10 -14.26
N ARG A 98 -7.64 5.05 -15.18
CA ARG A 98 -8.49 6.21 -15.47
C ARG A 98 -9.96 5.82 -15.71
N ASP A 99 -10.20 4.83 -16.56
CA ASP A 99 -11.54 4.39 -16.95
C ASP A 99 -12.26 3.63 -15.83
N LEU A 100 -11.51 2.88 -15.00
CA LEU A 100 -12.02 2.21 -13.81
C LEU A 100 -12.37 3.21 -12.71
N ASP A 101 -11.48 4.16 -12.47
CA ASP A 101 -11.66 5.22 -11.49
C ASP A 101 -12.91 6.07 -11.81
N ALA A 102 -13.25 6.25 -13.09
CA ALA A 102 -14.48 6.94 -13.52
C ALA A 102 -15.76 6.23 -13.06
N ARG A 103 -15.74 4.91 -12.88
CA ARG A 103 -16.88 4.08 -12.45
C ARG A 103 -17.07 4.04 -10.93
N MET A 104 -16.08 4.52 -10.16
CA MET A 104 -16.12 4.48 -8.69
C MET A 104 -16.52 5.84 -8.11
N ALA A 105 -17.48 5.86 -7.19
CA ALA A 105 -17.96 7.10 -6.56
C ALA A 105 -16.84 7.90 -5.86
N ARG A 106 -15.86 7.19 -5.28
CA ARG A 106 -14.71 7.77 -4.55
C ARG A 106 -13.66 8.38 -5.47
N THR A 107 -13.49 7.84 -6.68
CA THR A 107 -12.35 8.17 -7.56
C THR A 107 -12.74 8.90 -8.83
N LYS A 108 -14.02 8.93 -9.20
CA LYS A 108 -14.53 9.64 -10.39
C LYS A 108 -14.20 11.14 -10.42
N SER A 109 -13.99 11.74 -9.23
CA SER A 109 -13.62 13.15 -9.09
C SER A 109 -12.10 13.40 -9.15
N ARG A 110 -11.27 12.36 -9.36
CA ARG A 110 -9.82 12.53 -9.56
C ARG A 110 -9.52 13.29 -10.86
N PRO A 111 -8.33 13.92 -10.97
CA PRO A 111 -8.00 14.78 -12.11
C PRO A 111 -8.18 14.11 -13.48
N LEU A 112 -7.70 12.89 -13.63
CA LEU A 112 -7.73 12.15 -14.90
C LEU A 112 -9.15 11.64 -15.26
N PRO A 113 -9.88 10.92 -14.38
CA PRO A 113 -11.25 10.52 -14.66
C PRO A 113 -12.20 11.69 -14.91
N ALA A 114 -11.97 12.81 -14.23
CA ALA A 114 -12.78 14.03 -14.38
C ALA A 114 -12.37 14.91 -15.59
N GLY A 115 -11.38 14.51 -16.39
CA GLY A 115 -10.92 15.26 -17.56
C GLY A 115 -10.27 16.61 -17.25
N ARG A 116 -9.78 16.82 -16.02
CA ARG A 116 -9.13 18.09 -15.60
C ARG A 116 -7.61 18.10 -15.82
N MET A 117 -7.03 16.97 -16.17
CA MET A 117 -5.59 16.83 -16.41
C MET A 117 -5.35 15.97 -17.65
N ASP A 118 -4.43 16.39 -18.49
CA ASP A 118 -3.98 15.60 -19.63
C ASP A 118 -3.25 14.34 -19.14
N PRO A 119 -3.60 13.13 -19.63
CA PRO A 119 -2.90 11.89 -19.29
C PRO A 119 -1.39 11.95 -19.54
N LEU A 120 -0.93 12.64 -20.60
CA LEU A 120 0.49 12.78 -20.91
C LEU A 120 1.24 13.53 -19.81
N VAL A 121 0.64 14.60 -19.25
CA VAL A 121 1.21 15.35 -18.12
C VAL A 121 1.36 14.44 -16.91
N ALA A 122 0.35 13.61 -16.61
CA ALA A 122 0.41 12.66 -15.52
C ALA A 122 1.48 11.57 -15.74
N VAL A 123 1.65 11.08 -16.99
CA VAL A 123 2.72 10.13 -17.34
C VAL A 123 4.08 10.77 -17.13
N VAL A 124 4.31 11.98 -17.62
CA VAL A 124 5.59 12.68 -17.47
C VAL A 124 5.93 12.89 -16.00
N ILE A 125 4.99 13.41 -15.18
CA ILE A 125 5.18 13.56 -13.74
C ILE A 125 5.49 12.20 -13.09
N GLY A 126 4.73 11.17 -13.43
CA GLY A 126 4.90 9.82 -12.90
C GLY A 126 6.26 9.22 -13.22
N LEU A 127 6.75 9.40 -14.45
CA LEU A 127 8.07 8.92 -14.88
C LEU A 127 9.21 9.74 -14.22
N VAL A 128 9.10 11.05 -14.22
CA VAL A 128 10.13 11.92 -13.60
C VAL A 128 10.28 11.61 -12.12
N LEU A 129 9.18 11.46 -11.38
CA LEU A 129 9.23 11.15 -9.96
C LEU A 129 9.58 9.68 -9.70
N GLY A 130 8.93 8.74 -10.39
CA GLY A 130 9.10 7.30 -10.14
C GLY A 130 10.45 6.78 -10.61
N VAL A 131 10.81 7.03 -11.87
CA VAL A 131 12.08 6.57 -12.44
C VAL A 131 13.24 7.45 -11.95
N GLY A 132 13.04 8.77 -11.85
CA GLY A 132 14.04 9.70 -11.32
C GLY A 132 14.44 9.45 -9.85
N ALA A 133 13.54 8.84 -9.06
CA ALA A 133 13.88 8.44 -7.69
C ALA A 133 14.98 7.36 -7.63
N ILE A 134 15.11 6.51 -8.66
CA ILE A 134 16.11 5.41 -8.68
C ILE A 134 17.55 5.94 -8.67
N PRO A 135 17.99 6.78 -9.64
CA PRO A 135 19.34 7.34 -9.60
C PRO A 135 19.55 8.29 -8.42
N LEU A 136 18.51 9.02 -7.97
CA LEU A 136 18.61 9.83 -6.75
C LEU A 136 18.99 8.95 -5.56
N LEU A 137 18.25 7.87 -5.30
CA LEU A 137 18.50 6.97 -4.17
C LEU A 137 19.81 6.20 -4.31
N LEU A 138 20.24 5.88 -5.54
CA LEU A 138 21.55 5.29 -5.80
C LEU A 138 22.69 6.21 -5.33
N VAL A 139 22.59 7.51 -5.62
CA VAL A 139 23.64 8.50 -5.30
C VAL A 139 23.62 8.89 -3.83
N VAL A 140 22.42 9.09 -3.25
CA VAL A 140 22.33 9.60 -1.88
C VAL A 140 22.37 8.49 -0.81
N THR A 141 22.12 7.24 -1.20
CA THR A 141 22.16 6.09 -0.28
C THR A 141 23.07 4.97 -0.82
N ASN A 142 22.52 3.99 -1.54
CA ASN A 142 23.27 2.82 -2.03
C ASN A 142 22.50 2.05 -3.12
N ALA A 143 23.16 1.09 -3.75
CA ALA A 143 22.60 0.27 -4.82
C ALA A 143 21.43 -0.62 -4.35
N ALA A 144 21.46 -1.15 -3.12
CA ALA A 144 20.37 -1.98 -2.61
C ALA A 144 19.05 -1.22 -2.57
N THR A 145 19.05 0.00 -2.04
CA THR A 145 17.87 0.88 -1.98
C THR A 145 17.38 1.25 -3.38
N ALA A 146 18.28 1.57 -4.31
CA ALA A 146 17.91 1.89 -5.70
C ALA A 146 17.25 0.70 -6.41
N VAL A 147 17.78 -0.51 -6.25
CA VAL A 147 17.20 -1.75 -6.82
C VAL A 147 15.83 -2.04 -6.23
N LEU A 148 15.67 -1.92 -4.91
CA LEU A 148 14.37 -2.09 -4.26
C LEU A 148 13.34 -1.07 -4.75
N THR A 149 13.78 0.17 -5.01
CA THR A 149 12.92 1.21 -5.60
C THR A 149 12.45 0.83 -7.00
N ALA A 150 13.34 0.32 -7.84
CA ALA A 150 12.99 -0.17 -9.18
C ALA A 150 12.01 -1.34 -9.12
N ILE A 151 12.25 -2.31 -8.24
CA ILE A 151 11.36 -3.46 -8.00
C ILE A 151 9.97 -2.98 -7.53
N ALA A 152 9.92 -2.03 -6.59
CA ALA A 152 8.66 -1.46 -6.09
C ALA A 152 7.87 -0.78 -7.21
N LEU A 153 8.52 0.06 -8.01
CA LEU A 153 7.90 0.77 -9.12
C LEU A 153 7.34 -0.19 -10.18
N VAL A 154 8.18 -1.13 -10.64
CA VAL A 154 7.80 -2.12 -11.68
C VAL A 154 6.67 -3.02 -11.17
N SER A 155 6.80 -3.59 -9.96
CA SER A 155 5.79 -4.48 -9.40
C SER A 155 4.44 -3.77 -9.17
N TYR A 156 4.45 -2.50 -8.77
CA TYR A 156 3.24 -1.71 -8.57
C TYR A 156 2.55 -1.36 -9.90
N VAL A 157 3.31 -0.81 -10.85
CA VAL A 157 2.73 -0.26 -12.09
C VAL A 157 2.40 -1.36 -13.09
N LEU A 158 3.35 -2.30 -13.33
CA LEU A 158 3.22 -3.26 -14.42
C LEU A 158 2.62 -4.61 -14.00
N VAL A 159 2.66 -4.97 -12.71
CA VAL A 159 2.12 -6.25 -12.23
C VAL A 159 0.81 -6.02 -11.45
N TYR A 160 0.87 -5.29 -10.35
CA TYR A 160 -0.28 -5.11 -9.46
C TYR A 160 -1.44 -4.37 -10.14
N THR A 161 -1.17 -3.25 -10.80
CA THR A 161 -2.23 -2.41 -11.37
C THR A 161 -3.06 -3.14 -12.42
N PRO A 162 -2.49 -3.84 -13.43
CA PRO A 162 -3.27 -4.59 -14.38
C PRO A 162 -3.96 -5.83 -13.78
N MET A 163 -3.36 -6.40 -12.73
CA MET A 163 -3.87 -7.63 -12.12
C MET A 163 -5.17 -7.43 -11.34
N LYS A 164 -5.48 -6.21 -10.89
CA LYS A 164 -6.72 -5.90 -10.13
C LYS A 164 -8.00 -6.29 -10.86
N GLN A 165 -7.99 -6.25 -12.20
CA GLN A 165 -9.12 -6.63 -13.03
C GLN A 165 -9.17 -8.13 -13.34
N LYS A 166 -8.06 -8.84 -13.12
CA LYS A 166 -7.88 -10.24 -13.53
C LYS A 166 -7.96 -11.23 -12.37
N SER A 167 -7.54 -10.81 -11.17
CA SER A 167 -7.42 -11.73 -10.04
C SER A 167 -7.49 -11.03 -8.69
N ALA A 168 -8.16 -11.67 -7.74
CA ALA A 168 -8.18 -11.25 -6.34
C ALA A 168 -6.80 -11.36 -5.65
N TRP A 169 -5.86 -12.15 -6.21
CA TRP A 169 -4.47 -12.21 -5.76
C TRP A 169 -3.72 -10.88 -5.94
N ALA A 170 -4.25 -9.96 -6.75
CA ALA A 170 -3.74 -8.61 -6.85
C ALA A 170 -3.55 -7.94 -5.47
N LEU A 171 -4.41 -8.26 -4.49
CA LEU A 171 -4.30 -7.74 -3.12
C LEU A 171 -2.96 -8.16 -2.48
N VAL A 172 -2.60 -9.43 -2.56
CA VAL A 172 -1.34 -9.95 -1.97
C VAL A 172 -0.13 -9.42 -2.74
N ILE A 173 -0.18 -9.44 -4.08
CA ILE A 173 0.90 -8.92 -4.93
C ILE A 173 1.10 -7.43 -4.71
N GLY A 174 0.01 -6.66 -4.57
CA GLY A 174 0.08 -5.23 -4.26
C GLY A 174 0.61 -4.90 -2.87
N SER A 175 0.56 -5.86 -1.94
CA SER A 175 1.18 -5.69 -0.62
C SER A 175 2.70 -5.69 -0.68
N VAL A 176 3.32 -6.27 -1.74
CA VAL A 176 4.78 -6.23 -1.94
C VAL A 176 5.27 -4.78 -2.13
N PRO A 177 4.87 -4.04 -3.18
CA PRO A 177 5.32 -2.65 -3.34
C PRO A 177 4.85 -1.75 -2.19
N GLY A 178 3.71 -2.04 -1.57
CA GLY A 178 3.21 -1.29 -0.42
C GLY A 178 4.07 -1.44 0.85
N ALA A 179 4.80 -2.55 1.01
CA ALA A 179 5.71 -2.79 2.12
C ALA A 179 7.16 -2.35 1.85
N MET A 180 7.52 -2.11 0.58
CA MET A 180 8.87 -1.70 0.19
C MET A 180 9.41 -0.47 0.91
N PRO A 181 8.63 0.58 1.23
CA PRO A 181 9.15 1.73 1.96
C PRO A 181 9.81 1.39 3.29
N ALA A 182 9.33 0.37 4.00
CA ALA A 182 9.96 -0.09 5.24
C ALA A 182 11.37 -0.68 4.99
N LEU A 183 11.49 -1.53 3.97
CA LEU A 183 12.76 -2.14 3.58
C LEU A 183 13.71 -1.10 2.96
N MET A 184 13.19 -0.20 2.12
CA MET A 184 13.97 0.88 1.50
C MET A 184 14.55 1.83 2.54
N GLY A 185 13.77 2.20 3.57
CA GLY A 185 14.27 3.02 4.68
C GLY A 185 15.38 2.32 5.45
N TYR A 186 15.22 1.05 5.77
CA TYR A 186 16.24 0.25 6.46
C TYR A 186 17.52 0.13 5.61
N THR A 187 17.41 -0.26 4.36
CA THR A 187 18.57 -0.43 3.45
C THR A 187 19.24 0.89 3.11
N ALA A 188 18.53 2.02 3.12
CA ALA A 188 19.13 3.34 2.93
C ALA A 188 20.21 3.65 3.98
N MET A 189 20.03 3.14 5.20
CA MET A 189 21.02 3.30 6.29
C MET A 189 22.08 2.23 6.29
N THR A 190 21.68 0.95 6.08
CA THR A 190 22.55 -0.21 6.28
C THR A 190 23.29 -0.68 5.02
N GLY A 191 22.77 -0.36 3.84
CA GLY A 191 23.29 -0.83 2.56
C GLY A 191 22.97 -2.30 2.23
N VAL A 192 22.31 -3.03 3.14
CA VAL A 192 22.09 -4.48 3.01
C VAL A 192 20.63 -4.85 3.25
N VAL A 193 20.21 -5.95 2.63
CA VAL A 193 18.94 -6.63 2.91
C VAL A 193 19.24 -7.80 3.84
N ASP A 194 18.90 -7.66 5.11
CA ASP A 194 19.11 -8.67 6.15
C ASP A 194 17.80 -9.09 6.83
N ALA A 195 17.91 -9.93 7.86
CA ALA A 195 16.75 -10.44 8.59
C ALA A 195 15.89 -9.32 9.21
N VAL A 196 16.51 -8.26 9.74
CA VAL A 196 15.79 -7.13 10.36
C VAL A 196 15.00 -6.36 9.32
N GLY A 197 15.63 -5.99 8.19
CA GLY A 197 14.97 -5.34 7.08
C GLY A 197 13.80 -6.16 6.52
N LEU A 198 13.98 -7.49 6.38
CA LEU A 198 12.94 -8.40 5.93
C LEU A 198 11.78 -8.52 6.93
N VAL A 199 12.04 -8.48 8.24
CA VAL A 199 10.99 -8.48 9.26
C VAL A 199 10.20 -7.18 9.23
N LEU A 200 10.85 -6.02 9.09
CA LEU A 200 10.16 -4.73 8.94
C LEU A 200 9.25 -4.71 7.69
N PHE A 201 9.77 -5.19 6.56
CA PHE A 201 8.97 -5.41 5.36
C PHE A 201 7.80 -6.36 5.65
N GLY A 202 8.05 -7.49 6.30
CA GLY A 202 7.06 -8.52 6.62
C GLY A 202 5.93 -7.99 7.51
N ILE A 203 6.23 -7.16 8.50
CA ILE A 203 5.21 -6.51 9.36
C ILE A 203 4.25 -5.70 8.51
N VAL A 204 4.75 -4.83 7.64
CA VAL A 204 3.92 -4.00 6.77
C VAL A 204 3.19 -4.84 5.72
N PHE A 205 3.87 -5.83 5.14
CA PHE A 205 3.29 -6.74 4.14
C PHE A 205 2.10 -7.53 4.71
N PHE A 206 2.28 -8.21 5.83
CA PHE A 206 1.21 -9.01 6.44
C PHE A 206 0.11 -8.15 7.06
N TRP A 207 0.43 -6.94 7.52
CA TRP A 207 -0.58 -5.98 7.98
C TRP A 207 -1.53 -5.52 6.86
N GLN A 208 -1.01 -5.30 5.66
CA GLN A 208 -1.81 -4.83 4.53
C GLN A 208 -2.88 -5.84 4.12
N ILE A 209 -2.63 -7.15 4.26
CA ILE A 209 -3.56 -8.19 3.79
C ILE A 209 -4.90 -8.12 4.52
N PRO A 210 -5.00 -8.24 5.86
CA PRO A 210 -6.26 -8.10 6.57
C PRO A 210 -6.87 -6.70 6.43
N HIS A 211 -6.05 -5.65 6.31
CA HIS A 211 -6.47 -4.28 6.08
C HIS A 211 -7.24 -4.13 4.76
N PHE A 212 -6.67 -4.58 3.65
CA PHE A 212 -7.32 -4.50 2.35
C PHE A 212 -8.50 -5.47 2.21
N LEU A 213 -8.42 -6.68 2.78
CA LEU A 213 -9.56 -7.59 2.84
C LEU A 213 -10.75 -6.92 3.54
N ALA A 214 -10.52 -6.27 4.68
CA ALA A 214 -11.55 -5.55 5.41
C ALA A 214 -12.15 -4.42 4.55
N ILE A 215 -11.32 -3.63 3.83
CA ILE A 215 -11.80 -2.60 2.89
C ILE A 215 -12.70 -3.21 1.81
N THR A 216 -12.27 -4.30 1.18
CA THR A 216 -13.06 -4.94 0.11
C THR A 216 -14.39 -5.49 0.62
N MET A 217 -14.49 -5.89 1.89
CA MET A 217 -15.74 -6.38 2.48
C MET A 217 -16.78 -5.25 2.64
N TYR A 218 -16.39 -4.10 3.19
CA TYR A 218 -17.37 -3.02 3.38
C TYR A 218 -17.62 -2.18 2.12
N ARG A 219 -16.83 -2.39 1.05
CA ARG A 219 -16.96 -1.71 -0.24
C ARG A 219 -17.19 -2.67 -1.41
N VAL A 220 -17.59 -3.90 -1.15
CA VAL A 220 -17.70 -4.94 -2.17
C VAL A 220 -18.49 -4.51 -3.40
N LYS A 221 -19.65 -3.85 -3.19
CA LYS A 221 -20.50 -3.35 -4.27
C LYS A 221 -19.80 -2.33 -5.17
N GLU A 222 -19.00 -1.42 -4.58
CA GLU A 222 -18.27 -0.40 -5.30
C GLU A 222 -17.16 -1.02 -6.16
N TYR A 223 -16.37 -1.95 -5.57
CA TYR A 223 -15.29 -2.64 -6.29
C TYR A 223 -15.80 -3.50 -7.44
N THR A 224 -16.89 -4.25 -7.22
CA THR A 224 -17.48 -5.10 -8.25
C THR A 224 -18.04 -4.28 -9.43
N ARG A 225 -18.74 -3.17 -9.16
CA ARG A 225 -19.23 -2.26 -10.20
C ARG A 225 -18.12 -1.64 -11.03
N ALA A 226 -16.94 -1.42 -10.43
CA ALA A 226 -15.79 -0.88 -11.14
C ALA A 226 -15.04 -1.93 -11.97
N GLY A 227 -15.38 -3.22 -11.85
CA GLY A 227 -14.72 -4.31 -12.57
C GLY A 227 -13.48 -4.88 -11.85
N HIS A 228 -13.28 -4.56 -10.56
CA HIS A 228 -12.22 -5.18 -9.77
C HIS A 228 -12.61 -6.58 -9.30
N VAL A 229 -11.69 -7.53 -9.47
CA VAL A 229 -11.83 -8.89 -8.94
C VAL A 229 -11.36 -8.90 -7.48
N VAL A 230 -12.29 -9.10 -6.55
CA VAL A 230 -12.01 -9.11 -5.10
C VAL A 230 -12.54 -10.38 -4.44
N TRP A 231 -11.83 -10.91 -3.45
CA TRP A 231 -12.28 -12.14 -2.75
C TRP A 231 -13.63 -11.98 -2.06
N ALA A 232 -13.97 -10.82 -1.58
CA ALA A 232 -15.28 -10.55 -1.00
C ALA A 232 -16.44 -10.84 -1.98
N HIS A 233 -16.20 -10.71 -3.29
CA HIS A 233 -17.15 -11.08 -4.34
C HIS A 233 -16.99 -12.53 -4.78
N THR A 234 -15.76 -12.99 -5.07
CA THR A 234 -15.52 -14.34 -5.66
C THR A 234 -15.71 -15.48 -4.67
N LEU A 235 -15.32 -15.31 -3.42
CA LEU A 235 -15.47 -16.34 -2.36
C LEU A 235 -16.67 -16.08 -1.46
N GLY A 236 -17.27 -14.89 -1.53
CA GLY A 236 -18.30 -14.43 -0.62
C GLY A 236 -17.76 -13.91 0.72
N LEU A 237 -18.61 -13.14 1.40
CA LEU A 237 -18.23 -12.43 2.64
C LEU A 237 -17.85 -13.37 3.81
N PRO A 238 -18.53 -14.52 4.05
CA PRO A 238 -18.13 -15.42 5.14
C PRO A 238 -16.73 -15.99 5.00
N LYS A 239 -16.36 -16.46 3.79
CA LYS A 239 -15.01 -17.01 3.52
C LYS A 239 -13.94 -15.91 3.56
N THR A 240 -14.26 -14.72 3.06
CA THR A 240 -13.35 -13.57 3.14
C THR A 240 -13.09 -13.15 4.59
N ARG A 241 -14.08 -13.22 5.48
CA ARG A 241 -13.89 -13.02 6.92
C ARG A 241 -12.88 -14.00 7.51
N LEU A 242 -12.97 -15.28 7.12
CA LEU A 242 -11.98 -16.28 7.54
C LEU A 242 -10.57 -15.94 7.04
N LEU A 243 -10.44 -15.48 5.78
CA LEU A 243 -9.16 -15.03 5.23
C LEU A 243 -8.58 -13.85 6.02
N VAL A 244 -9.41 -12.88 6.46
CA VAL A 244 -8.97 -11.79 7.33
C VAL A 244 -8.36 -12.32 8.62
N PHE A 245 -9.01 -13.28 9.29
CA PHE A 245 -8.50 -13.90 10.51
C PHE A 245 -7.20 -14.67 10.27
N VAL A 246 -7.18 -15.54 9.25
CA VAL A 246 -6.00 -16.36 8.92
C VAL A 246 -4.80 -15.47 8.55
N SER A 247 -5.03 -14.39 7.80
CA SER A 247 -3.97 -13.45 7.42
C SER A 247 -3.43 -12.60 8.59
N ALA A 248 -4.15 -12.52 9.71
CA ALA A 248 -3.67 -11.86 10.92
C ALA A 248 -2.64 -12.71 11.68
N ILE A 249 -2.62 -14.03 11.50
CA ILE A 249 -1.68 -14.92 12.21
C ILE A 249 -0.22 -14.60 11.85
N PRO A 250 0.18 -14.61 10.56
CA PRO A 250 1.55 -14.28 10.20
C PRO A 250 1.95 -12.85 10.61
N LEU A 251 1.02 -11.89 10.65
CA LEU A 251 1.31 -10.55 11.16
C LEU A 251 1.80 -10.60 12.62
N VAL A 252 1.10 -11.34 13.49
CA VAL A 252 1.48 -11.47 14.90
C VAL A 252 2.84 -12.16 15.02
N VAL A 253 3.04 -13.25 14.28
CA VAL A 253 4.31 -14.00 14.33
C VAL A 253 5.47 -13.13 13.88
N VAL A 254 5.36 -12.47 12.73
CA VAL A 254 6.44 -11.64 12.17
C VAL A 254 6.73 -10.43 13.08
N SER A 255 5.70 -9.83 13.70
CA SER A 255 5.93 -8.72 14.63
C SER A 255 6.80 -9.14 15.83
N LEU A 256 6.67 -10.37 16.32
CA LEU A 256 7.46 -10.87 17.44
C LEU A 256 8.91 -11.23 17.06
N LEU A 257 9.24 -11.40 15.76
CA LEU A 257 10.59 -11.76 15.33
C LEU A 257 11.64 -10.67 15.57
N LEU A 258 11.24 -9.41 15.81
CA LEU A 258 12.18 -8.35 16.20
C LEU A 258 12.83 -8.62 17.57
N VAL A 259 12.21 -9.46 18.44
CA VAL A 259 12.74 -9.79 19.77
C VAL A 259 13.94 -10.74 19.69
N PRO A 260 13.84 -11.93 19.05
CA PRO A 260 15.00 -12.83 18.92
C PRO A 260 16.11 -12.26 18.01
N LEU A 261 15.84 -11.21 17.23
CA LEU A 261 16.84 -10.46 16.46
C LEU A 261 17.53 -9.37 17.29
N ASP A 262 17.21 -9.27 18.58
CA ASP A 262 17.72 -8.26 19.52
C ASP A 262 17.45 -6.79 19.12
N VAL A 263 16.48 -6.57 18.24
CA VAL A 263 16.04 -5.23 17.81
C VAL A 263 15.10 -4.63 18.83
N ALA A 264 14.22 -5.44 19.42
CA ALA A 264 13.19 -5.00 20.36
C ALA A 264 13.23 -5.84 21.65
N GLY A 265 12.86 -5.21 22.76
CA GLY A 265 12.91 -5.80 24.09
C GLY A 265 11.57 -6.37 24.58
N PRO A 266 11.50 -6.78 25.88
CA PRO A 266 10.32 -7.38 26.48
C PRO A 266 9.08 -6.48 26.49
N LEU A 267 9.26 -5.16 26.59
CA LEU A 267 8.15 -4.20 26.54
C LEU A 267 7.44 -4.25 25.20
N TYR A 268 8.21 -4.16 24.11
CA TYR A 268 7.66 -4.33 22.76
C TYR A 268 6.99 -5.70 22.59
N ALA A 269 7.64 -6.79 23.05
CA ALA A 269 7.09 -8.14 22.94
C ALA A 269 5.69 -8.25 23.60
N ALA A 270 5.54 -7.72 24.81
CA ALA A 270 4.27 -7.71 25.52
C ALA A 270 3.18 -6.91 24.76
N VAL A 271 3.53 -5.72 24.26
CA VAL A 271 2.60 -4.89 23.48
C VAL A 271 2.24 -5.56 22.16
N ALA A 272 3.20 -6.11 21.42
CA ALA A 272 2.97 -6.77 20.13
C ALA A 272 2.07 -8.00 20.30
N LEU A 273 2.31 -8.83 21.33
CA LEU A 273 1.47 -9.98 21.63
C LEU A 273 0.04 -9.56 22.03
N PHE A 274 -0.09 -8.58 22.94
CA PHE A 274 -1.40 -8.06 23.34
C PHE A 274 -2.19 -7.50 22.16
N LEU A 275 -1.56 -6.66 21.33
CA LEU A 275 -2.19 -6.08 20.14
C LEU A 275 -2.56 -7.16 19.12
N GLY A 276 -1.69 -8.14 18.93
CA GLY A 276 -1.96 -9.27 18.04
C GLY A 276 -3.19 -10.05 18.46
N LEU A 277 -3.25 -10.47 19.73
CA LEU A 277 -4.39 -11.20 20.30
C LEU A 277 -5.68 -10.36 20.30
N TRP A 278 -5.58 -9.07 20.63
CA TRP A 278 -6.69 -8.13 20.53
C TRP A 278 -7.22 -8.02 19.10
N PHE A 279 -6.33 -7.89 18.12
CA PHE A 279 -6.70 -7.80 16.72
C PHE A 279 -7.34 -9.11 16.22
N MET A 280 -6.74 -10.26 16.52
CA MET A 280 -7.32 -11.58 16.18
C MET A 280 -8.73 -11.74 16.77
N ARG A 281 -8.93 -11.35 18.04
CA ARG A 281 -10.28 -11.35 18.65
C ARG A 281 -11.26 -10.45 17.88
N ARG A 282 -10.82 -9.28 17.39
CA ARG A 282 -11.66 -8.39 16.54
C ARG A 282 -12.03 -9.05 15.22
N CYS A 283 -11.14 -9.82 14.63
CA CYS A 283 -11.40 -10.55 13.38
C CYS A 283 -12.41 -11.70 13.57
N VAL A 284 -12.37 -12.40 14.72
CA VAL A 284 -13.31 -13.52 14.99
C VAL A 284 -14.68 -13.00 15.44
N ARG A 285 -14.72 -11.99 16.31
CA ARG A 285 -15.98 -11.54 16.93
C ARG A 285 -16.83 -10.75 15.92
N ARG A 286 -18.07 -11.19 15.72
CA ARG A 286 -19.15 -10.46 15.07
C ARG A 286 -20.31 -10.32 16.04
N TYR A 287 -20.91 -9.17 16.13
CA TYR A 287 -22.12 -8.95 16.93
C TYR A 287 -23.35 -9.45 16.16
N ASP A 288 -24.41 -9.88 16.88
CA ASP A 288 -25.56 -10.56 16.27
C ASP A 288 -26.27 -9.69 15.22
N ASP A 289 -26.42 -8.39 15.49
CA ASP A 289 -27.05 -7.42 14.57
C ASP A 289 -26.06 -6.76 13.59
N GLU A 290 -24.76 -7.17 13.60
CA GLU A 290 -23.72 -6.56 12.78
C GLU A 290 -23.74 -7.10 11.34
N THR A 291 -23.87 -6.21 10.36
CA THR A 291 -23.69 -6.59 8.96
C THR A 291 -22.21 -6.86 8.65
N PHE A 292 -21.91 -7.60 7.56
CA PHE A 292 -20.53 -7.79 7.13
C PHE A 292 -19.83 -6.48 6.75
N GLU A 293 -20.58 -5.50 6.25
CA GLU A 293 -20.05 -4.17 5.92
C GLU A 293 -19.62 -3.41 7.18
N GLN A 294 -20.43 -3.43 8.23
CA GLN A 294 -20.11 -2.83 9.54
C GLN A 294 -18.93 -3.53 10.18
N TRP A 295 -18.90 -4.87 10.18
CA TRP A 295 -17.79 -5.67 10.65
C TRP A 295 -16.49 -5.34 9.91
N GLY A 296 -16.50 -5.30 8.57
CA GLY A 296 -15.35 -4.95 7.75
C GLY A 296 -14.80 -3.57 8.07
N ARG A 297 -15.71 -2.57 8.25
CA ARG A 297 -15.33 -1.21 8.65
C ARG A 297 -14.68 -1.17 10.04
N ARG A 298 -15.22 -1.92 11.00
CA ARG A 298 -14.69 -2.03 12.36
C ARG A 298 -13.30 -2.68 12.37
N VAL A 299 -13.12 -3.75 11.60
CA VAL A 299 -11.81 -4.42 11.47
C VAL A 299 -10.80 -3.53 10.76
N PHE A 300 -11.21 -2.79 9.72
CA PHE A 300 -10.36 -1.80 9.06
C PHE A 300 -9.77 -0.79 10.07
N PHE A 301 -10.60 -0.18 10.93
CA PHE A 301 -10.09 0.74 11.96
C PHE A 301 -9.20 0.02 12.99
N ALA A 302 -9.50 -1.24 13.33
CA ALA A 302 -8.65 -2.03 14.21
C ALA A 302 -7.24 -2.26 13.62
N THR A 303 -7.12 -2.44 12.30
CA THR A 303 -5.79 -2.54 11.66
C THR A 303 -4.98 -1.26 11.78
N LEU A 304 -5.62 -0.09 11.66
CA LEU A 304 -4.93 1.21 11.81
C LEU A 304 -4.41 1.40 13.24
N ILE A 305 -5.26 1.11 14.24
CA ILE A 305 -4.87 1.16 15.65
C ILE A 305 -3.69 0.19 15.91
N HIS A 306 -3.81 -1.06 15.46
CA HIS A 306 -2.77 -2.07 15.61
C HIS A 306 -1.42 -1.57 15.09
N GLN A 307 -1.37 -1.11 13.85
CA GLN A 307 -0.12 -0.69 13.19
C GLN A 307 0.50 0.54 13.87
N THR A 308 -0.34 1.55 14.19
CA THR A 308 0.14 2.78 14.83
C THR A 308 0.70 2.50 16.22
N VAL A 309 -0.01 1.72 17.04
CA VAL A 309 0.44 1.41 18.40
C VAL A 309 1.66 0.48 18.38
N LEU A 310 1.72 -0.47 17.43
CA LEU A 310 2.87 -1.37 17.28
C LEU A 310 4.16 -0.59 16.97
N PHE A 311 4.11 0.33 16.01
CA PHE A 311 5.29 1.14 15.66
C PHE A 311 5.64 2.17 16.74
N ALA A 312 4.66 2.72 17.45
CA ALA A 312 4.91 3.58 18.60
C ALA A 312 5.61 2.80 19.74
N ALA A 313 5.14 1.58 20.03
CA ALA A 313 5.77 0.71 21.00
C ALA A 313 7.22 0.33 20.62
N LEU A 314 7.46 0.04 19.33
CA LEU A 314 8.79 -0.25 18.82
C LEU A 314 9.72 0.97 19.00
N ALA A 315 9.28 2.16 18.64
CA ALA A 315 10.07 3.38 18.78
C ALA A 315 10.40 3.69 20.24
N LEU A 316 9.43 3.50 21.14
CA LEU A 316 9.62 3.73 22.58
C LEU A 316 10.58 2.70 23.19
N ASP A 317 10.43 1.41 22.87
CA ASP A 317 11.27 0.34 23.39
C ASP A 317 12.73 0.49 22.94
N VAL A 318 12.95 0.75 21.65
CA VAL A 318 14.29 0.97 21.09
C VAL A 318 14.89 2.27 21.65
N GLY A 319 14.12 3.37 21.70
CA GLY A 319 14.57 4.61 22.30
C GLY A 319 15.00 4.48 23.77
N ALA A 320 14.22 3.73 24.57
CA ALA A 320 14.58 3.47 25.96
C ALA A 320 15.88 2.65 26.09
N ARG A 321 16.08 1.65 25.22
CA ARG A 321 17.29 0.78 25.22
C ARG A 321 18.55 1.50 24.75
N THR A 322 18.42 2.56 23.96
CA THR A 322 19.57 3.38 23.49
C THR A 322 19.99 4.45 24.50
N LEU A 323 19.14 4.76 25.50
CA LEU A 323 19.42 5.72 26.56
C LEU A 323 19.99 5.09 27.85
N LEU A 324 19.87 3.76 27.99
CA LEU A 324 20.40 2.95 29.08
C LEU A 324 21.73 2.33 28.72
#